data_d386aa24475f589c277da14fa0008abc
#
_entry.id   d386aa24475f589c277da14fa0008abc
#
_cell.length_a   1.000
_cell.length_b   1.000
_cell.length_c   1.000
_cell.angle_alpha   90.00
_cell.angle_beta   90.00
_cell.angle_gamma   90.00
#
_symmetry.space_group_name_H-M   'P 1'
#
loop_
_entity.id
_entity.type
_entity.pdbx_description
1 polymer ?
#
loop_
_entity_poly.entity_id
_entity_poly.type
_entity_poly.pdbx_seq_one_letter_code
_entity_poly.pdbx_strand_id
1 'polypeptide(L)'
;MLLLTLSLPAATAPPVGVVLGGGAARGFSHIGLIQALEENGIPIDLLVGTSMGSIVSSLYAAGYSVDNMRHIVTTLDTAQFIDLSIPPKGGLMNTSRLQCYLDALLDHKQFSQLNIPFYSVITNIRTGEEVALNEGLVSTGVLASMSIPALFPPVLIEDQYFVDGGMKNAVPANVAKDQGADVIIAVDVKKELEHIDHDDVLTNFQLSMWFMIDGYVQVNTAMADVVIVPETKYDSYMDYQKVELFIEQGYQAGLAQMDQIKAAILAQDPGFQFTPYSQEGFSVEELSKITTEAAAKVANLPRPLSVMPELTLEPLGEFPQIGLKIAHGPLGSFSLGYRYGFHPSRGGHEAYLGWARANLGRIRAFIRPPQELDRPTWGTQLELPFTEKTLLSAVYLSQGPTKWQIAGTHRDLIQLAHVSTDLGAKLTQKRTPLAGKPLVVTIHSTLKLYPFAEPRSALEISLVKPYVYGSIALDTPLDSFNAHLSSEVGVGSELTLFGLYPVEVRVGYRNKGTSNTTWAFMIKGGSF
;
A
#
# COMPACT_ATOMS: atom_id res chain seq x y z
N MET A 1 35.45 -16.16 -65.08
CA MET A 1 34.54 -15.05 -64.69
C MET A 1 33.95 -15.40 -63.30
N LEU A 2 34.59 -14.93 -62.29
CA LEU A 2 34.20 -15.22 -60.88
C LEU A 2 33.15 -14.17 -60.46
N LEU A 3 31.91 -14.60 -60.34
CA LEU A 3 30.85 -13.74 -59.73
C LEU A 3 31.07 -13.69 -58.22
N LEU A 4 31.66 -12.60 -57.77
CA LEU A 4 31.59 -12.23 -56.34
C LEU A 4 30.14 -11.82 -56.06
N THR A 5 29.41 -12.69 -55.43
CA THR A 5 28.15 -12.30 -54.74
C THR A 5 28.54 -11.53 -53.51
N LEU A 6 28.47 -10.22 -53.57
CA LEU A 6 28.42 -9.36 -52.38
C LEU A 6 27.11 -9.69 -51.65
N SER A 7 27.18 -10.50 -50.59
CA SER A 7 26.09 -10.56 -49.61
C SER A 7 26.08 -9.20 -48.88
N LEU A 8 25.12 -8.36 -49.22
CA LEU A 8 24.76 -7.23 -48.37
C LEU A 8 24.43 -7.79 -46.99
N PRO A 9 24.94 -7.21 -45.90
CA PRO A 9 24.47 -7.58 -44.58
C PRO A 9 22.95 -7.41 -44.58
N ALA A 10 22.23 -8.42 -44.08
CA ALA A 10 20.81 -8.28 -43.86
C ALA A 10 20.63 -7.01 -42.99
N ALA A 11 19.79 -6.10 -43.48
CA ALA A 11 19.43 -4.92 -42.68
C ALA A 11 18.91 -5.45 -41.33
N THR A 12 19.60 -5.12 -40.25
CA THR A 12 19.10 -5.39 -38.91
C THR A 12 17.85 -4.54 -38.73
N ALA A 13 16.77 -5.13 -38.21
CA ALA A 13 15.56 -4.39 -37.92
C ALA A 13 15.89 -3.15 -37.03
N PRO A 14 15.20 -2.03 -37.22
CA PRO A 14 15.44 -0.83 -36.42
C PRO A 14 15.21 -1.13 -34.95
N PRO A 15 16.14 -0.81 -34.04
CA PRO A 15 15.94 -1.06 -32.63
C PRO A 15 14.80 -0.19 -32.06
N VAL A 16 13.82 -0.87 -31.46
CA VAL A 16 12.65 -0.25 -30.83
C VAL A 16 12.90 -0.07 -29.35
N GLY A 17 12.93 1.19 -28.89
CA GLY A 17 13.05 1.57 -27.49
C GLY A 17 11.67 1.83 -26.87
N VAL A 18 11.35 1.12 -25.79
CA VAL A 18 10.13 1.34 -25.02
C VAL A 18 10.47 2.05 -23.72
N VAL A 19 9.86 3.22 -23.54
CA VAL A 19 10.10 4.12 -22.41
C VAL A 19 8.89 4.11 -21.49
N LEU A 20 9.07 3.58 -20.29
CA LEU A 20 8.01 3.44 -19.28
C LEU A 20 8.17 4.53 -18.20
N GLY A 21 7.26 5.48 -18.20
CA GLY A 21 7.31 6.64 -17.29
C GLY A 21 6.99 6.29 -15.84
N GLY A 22 7.35 7.22 -14.95
CA GLY A 22 6.99 7.18 -13.53
C GLY A 22 5.51 7.52 -13.30
N GLY A 23 4.87 6.87 -12.32
CA GLY A 23 3.45 7.14 -12.04
C GLY A 23 2.85 6.37 -10.88
N ALA A 24 3.66 5.83 -9.98
CA ALA A 24 3.24 4.99 -8.85
C ALA A 24 2.22 3.91 -9.30
N ALA A 25 1.07 3.74 -8.64
CA ALA A 25 0.10 2.70 -8.98
C ALA A 25 -0.40 2.78 -10.44
N ARG A 26 -0.52 3.98 -11.03
CA ARG A 26 -0.92 4.13 -12.44
C ARG A 26 0.05 3.50 -13.43
N GLY A 27 1.33 3.35 -13.05
CA GLY A 27 2.32 2.67 -13.86
C GLY A 27 2.09 1.17 -14.05
N PHE A 28 1.13 0.53 -13.35
CA PHE A 28 0.70 -0.82 -13.70
C PHE A 28 0.11 -0.90 -15.11
N SER A 29 -0.32 0.21 -15.70
CA SER A 29 -0.72 0.29 -17.10
C SER A 29 0.38 -0.13 -18.08
N HIS A 30 1.64 -0.01 -17.70
CA HIS A 30 2.76 -0.47 -18.52
C HIS A 30 2.70 -1.96 -18.83
N ILE A 31 2.18 -2.79 -17.90
CA ILE A 31 2.00 -4.23 -18.11
C ILE A 31 1.03 -4.50 -19.26
N GLY A 32 -0.10 -3.80 -19.29
CA GLY A 32 -1.09 -3.91 -20.36
C GLY A 32 -0.55 -3.39 -21.71
N LEU A 33 0.24 -2.32 -21.69
CA LEU A 33 0.89 -1.85 -22.91
C LEU A 33 1.84 -2.92 -23.48
N ILE A 34 2.72 -3.52 -22.67
CA ILE A 34 3.63 -4.57 -23.10
C ILE A 34 2.83 -5.71 -23.74
N GLN A 35 1.71 -6.10 -23.15
CA GLN A 35 0.80 -7.09 -23.73
C GLN A 35 0.33 -6.69 -25.14
N ALA A 36 -0.12 -5.44 -25.31
CA ALA A 36 -0.56 -4.95 -26.62
C ALA A 36 0.57 -4.96 -27.67
N LEU A 37 1.81 -4.64 -27.25
CA LEU A 37 2.98 -4.67 -28.14
C LEU A 37 3.29 -6.11 -28.57
N GLU A 38 3.36 -7.07 -27.63
CA GLU A 38 3.62 -8.49 -27.92
C GLU A 38 2.58 -9.07 -28.88
N GLU A 39 1.29 -8.89 -28.58
CA GLU A 39 0.18 -9.41 -29.38
C GLU A 39 0.13 -8.83 -30.81
N ASN A 40 0.74 -7.66 -31.01
CA ASN A 40 0.82 -7.00 -32.31
C ASN A 40 2.19 -7.15 -33.01
N GLY A 41 3.09 -7.93 -32.43
CA GLY A 41 4.39 -8.20 -33.03
C GLY A 41 5.34 -7.02 -33.06
N ILE A 42 5.21 -6.11 -32.07
CA ILE A 42 6.11 -4.97 -31.92
C ILE A 42 7.29 -5.40 -31.06
N PRO A 43 8.54 -5.35 -31.61
CA PRO A 43 9.72 -5.74 -30.84
C PRO A 43 9.99 -4.76 -29.69
N ILE A 44 10.62 -5.26 -28.65
CA ILE A 44 11.11 -4.47 -27.50
C ILE A 44 12.60 -4.76 -27.37
N ASP A 45 13.43 -3.93 -28.02
CA ASP A 45 14.87 -4.14 -28.08
C ASP A 45 15.63 -3.40 -26.98
N LEU A 46 15.02 -2.36 -26.41
CA LEU A 46 15.55 -1.52 -25.36
C LEU A 46 14.43 -1.07 -24.42
N LEU A 47 14.68 -1.15 -23.13
CA LEU A 47 13.80 -0.65 -22.11
C LEU A 47 14.44 0.51 -21.34
N VAL A 48 13.67 1.57 -21.12
CA VAL A 48 14.05 2.67 -20.25
C VAL A 48 12.91 2.93 -19.28
N GLY A 49 13.20 2.97 -17.98
CA GLY A 49 12.16 3.10 -16.97
C GLY A 49 12.48 4.13 -15.89
N THR A 50 11.45 4.84 -15.45
CA THR A 50 11.49 5.71 -14.28
C THR A 50 10.49 5.21 -13.25
N SER A 51 10.88 5.11 -11.96
CA SER A 51 9.99 4.77 -10.83
C SER A 51 9.24 3.45 -11.09
N MET A 52 7.89 3.45 -11.12
CA MET A 52 7.12 2.25 -11.45
C MET A 52 7.47 1.69 -12.84
N GLY A 53 7.77 2.56 -13.80
CA GLY A 53 8.26 2.12 -15.10
C GLY A 53 9.58 1.36 -15.02
N SER A 54 10.47 1.72 -14.08
CA SER A 54 11.70 0.98 -13.80
C SER A 54 11.41 -0.42 -13.22
N ILE A 55 10.41 -0.55 -12.34
CA ILE A 55 10.00 -1.85 -11.80
C ILE A 55 9.48 -2.76 -12.92
N VAL A 56 8.53 -2.29 -13.72
CA VAL A 56 7.95 -3.10 -14.82
C VAL A 56 9.01 -3.46 -15.87
N SER A 57 9.85 -2.49 -16.28
CA SER A 57 10.94 -2.73 -17.23
C SER A 57 11.93 -3.78 -16.71
N SER A 58 12.30 -3.71 -15.43
CA SER A 58 13.27 -4.65 -14.85
C SER A 58 12.74 -6.08 -14.80
N LEU A 59 11.48 -6.27 -14.46
CA LEU A 59 10.85 -7.61 -14.43
C LEU A 59 10.76 -8.17 -15.85
N TYR A 60 10.27 -7.38 -16.81
CA TYR A 60 10.17 -7.82 -18.19
C TYR A 60 11.56 -8.12 -18.77
N ALA A 61 12.54 -7.25 -18.57
CA ALA A 61 13.92 -7.48 -19.01
C ALA A 61 14.57 -8.70 -18.35
N ALA A 62 14.17 -9.05 -17.13
CA ALA A 62 14.65 -10.24 -16.42
C ALA A 62 14.00 -11.55 -16.87
N GLY A 63 12.99 -11.49 -17.77
CA GLY A 63 12.35 -12.67 -18.35
C GLY A 63 10.97 -12.99 -17.79
N TYR A 64 10.34 -12.10 -17.01
CA TYR A 64 8.95 -12.28 -16.58
C TYR A 64 7.98 -12.00 -17.72
N SER A 65 7.06 -12.93 -17.99
CA SER A 65 5.98 -12.67 -18.95
C SER A 65 4.97 -11.67 -18.40
N VAL A 66 4.12 -11.15 -19.28
CA VAL A 66 2.98 -10.31 -18.90
C VAL A 66 2.13 -10.98 -17.81
N ASP A 67 1.82 -12.27 -17.98
CA ASP A 67 1.03 -13.04 -17.00
C ASP A 67 1.75 -13.18 -15.65
N ASN A 68 3.07 -13.38 -15.67
CA ASN A 68 3.86 -13.42 -14.44
C ASN A 68 3.80 -12.07 -13.69
N MET A 69 4.01 -10.97 -14.40
CA MET A 69 3.96 -9.63 -13.83
C MET A 69 2.58 -9.32 -13.27
N ARG A 70 1.50 -9.62 -14.03
CA ARG A 70 0.12 -9.46 -13.57
C ARG A 70 -0.14 -10.26 -12.29
N HIS A 71 0.28 -11.53 -12.25
CA HIS A 71 0.12 -12.37 -11.06
C HIS A 71 0.85 -11.78 -9.84
N ILE A 72 2.10 -11.33 -10.00
CA ILE A 72 2.87 -10.71 -8.92
C ILE A 72 2.11 -9.50 -8.37
N VAL A 73 1.72 -8.54 -9.22
CA VAL A 73 1.15 -7.26 -8.75
C VAL A 73 -0.27 -7.41 -8.19
N THR A 74 -1.03 -8.41 -8.61
CA THR A 74 -2.40 -8.67 -8.10
C THR A 74 -2.41 -9.47 -6.81
N THR A 75 -1.36 -10.27 -6.54
CA THR A 75 -1.26 -11.07 -5.31
C THR A 75 -0.41 -10.42 -4.23
N LEU A 76 0.30 -9.34 -4.59
CA LEU A 76 1.23 -8.65 -3.70
C LEU A 76 0.48 -7.91 -2.58
N ASP A 77 0.72 -8.30 -1.32
CA ASP A 77 0.35 -7.49 -0.17
C ASP A 77 1.41 -6.38 0.03
N THR A 78 1.11 -5.18 -0.47
CA THR A 78 2.02 -4.03 -0.38
C THR A 78 2.26 -3.58 1.06
N ALA A 79 1.37 -3.89 2.01
CA ALA A 79 1.52 -3.52 3.42
C ALA A 79 2.74 -4.18 4.10
N GLN A 80 3.17 -5.34 3.61
CA GLN A 80 4.34 -6.04 4.16
C GLN A 80 5.68 -5.33 3.93
N PHE A 81 5.74 -4.38 2.97
CA PHE A 81 6.97 -3.65 2.63
C PHE A 81 7.11 -2.33 3.38
N ILE A 82 6.07 -1.91 4.11
CA ILE A 82 6.00 -0.59 4.70
C ILE A 82 6.34 -0.67 6.17
N ASP A 83 7.55 -0.26 6.47
CA ASP A 83 8.02 -0.01 7.82
C ASP A 83 8.27 1.50 7.98
N LEU A 84 7.57 2.15 8.90
CA LEU A 84 7.87 3.54 9.24
C LEU A 84 9.25 3.63 9.91
N SER A 85 10.09 4.52 9.41
CA SER A 85 11.38 4.85 10.02
C SER A 85 11.18 5.86 11.15
N ILE A 86 11.29 5.42 12.40
CA ILE A 86 11.19 6.30 13.56
C ILE A 86 12.44 6.14 14.45
N PRO A 87 13.24 7.20 14.63
CA PRO A 87 13.16 8.50 13.96
C PRO A 87 13.42 8.39 12.45
N PRO A 88 12.84 9.29 11.63
CA PRO A 88 13.07 9.30 10.19
C PRO A 88 14.57 9.43 9.86
N LYS A 89 15.05 8.58 8.96
CA LYS A 89 16.43 8.65 8.44
C LYS A 89 16.39 8.78 6.92
N GLY A 90 16.42 10.00 6.45
CA GLY A 90 16.39 10.29 5.01
C GLY A 90 15.01 10.14 4.35
N GLY A 91 14.05 9.48 5.00
CA GLY A 91 12.68 9.26 4.55
C GLY A 91 11.79 8.76 5.68
N LEU A 92 10.49 8.84 5.47
CA LEU A 92 9.48 8.36 6.44
C LEU A 92 9.41 6.83 6.49
N MET A 93 9.81 6.15 5.41
CA MET A 93 9.68 4.70 5.25
C MET A 93 11.05 4.02 5.15
N ASN A 94 11.13 2.79 5.63
CA ASN A 94 12.31 1.94 5.47
C ASN A 94 12.13 1.08 4.22
N THR A 95 13.12 1.08 3.34
CA THR A 95 13.08 0.35 2.05
C THR A 95 13.73 -1.03 2.08
N SER A 96 14.31 -1.46 3.22
CA SER A 96 15.07 -2.72 3.28
C SER A 96 14.26 -3.95 2.89
N ARG A 97 12.97 -3.98 3.22
CA ARG A 97 12.06 -5.07 2.86
C ARG A 97 11.76 -5.08 1.37
N LEU A 98 11.50 -3.91 0.81
CA LEU A 98 11.25 -3.75 -0.61
C LEU A 98 12.50 -4.12 -1.42
N GLN A 99 13.67 -3.66 -0.99
CA GLN A 99 14.94 -4.05 -1.60
C GLN A 99 15.14 -5.57 -1.55
N CYS A 100 14.94 -6.20 -0.40
CA CYS A 100 15.05 -7.65 -0.26
C CYS A 100 14.08 -8.42 -1.17
N TYR A 101 12.88 -7.90 -1.37
CA TYR A 101 11.90 -8.49 -2.27
C TYR A 101 12.29 -8.35 -3.73
N LEU A 102 12.72 -7.15 -4.13
CA LEU A 102 13.23 -6.91 -5.48
C LEU A 102 14.47 -7.75 -5.79
N ASP A 103 15.42 -7.85 -4.83
CA ASP A 103 16.59 -8.73 -4.94
C ASP A 103 16.18 -10.18 -5.18
N ALA A 104 15.17 -10.65 -4.45
CA ALA A 104 14.70 -12.03 -4.57
C ALA A 104 13.97 -12.29 -5.89
N LEU A 105 13.12 -11.35 -6.35
CA LEU A 105 12.44 -11.47 -7.64
C LEU A 105 13.43 -11.42 -8.81
N LEU A 106 14.43 -10.55 -8.72
CA LEU A 106 15.43 -10.35 -9.78
C LEU A 106 16.62 -11.32 -9.67
N ASP A 107 16.57 -12.27 -8.71
CA ASP A 107 17.62 -13.28 -8.46
C ASP A 107 19.03 -12.67 -8.38
N HIS A 108 19.15 -11.50 -7.73
CA HIS A 108 20.38 -10.71 -7.61
C HIS A 108 21.07 -10.42 -8.96
N LYS A 109 20.33 -10.38 -10.07
CA LYS A 109 20.88 -10.10 -11.39
C LYS A 109 21.51 -8.71 -11.48
N GLN A 110 22.61 -8.66 -12.20
CA GLN A 110 23.18 -7.41 -12.68
C GLN A 110 22.49 -6.98 -13.99
N PHE A 111 22.55 -5.70 -14.34
CA PHE A 111 21.98 -5.20 -15.58
C PHE A 111 22.51 -5.94 -16.82
N SER A 112 23.79 -6.31 -16.83
CA SER A 112 24.42 -7.08 -17.91
C SER A 112 23.89 -8.52 -18.07
N GLN A 113 23.09 -9.02 -17.13
CA GLN A 113 22.51 -10.37 -17.14
C GLN A 113 21.03 -10.37 -17.55
N LEU A 114 20.49 -9.21 -17.90
CA LEU A 114 19.12 -9.09 -18.37
C LEU A 114 19.00 -9.55 -19.85
N ASN A 115 17.84 -10.07 -20.22
CA ASN A 115 17.57 -10.55 -21.57
C ASN A 115 17.42 -9.40 -22.56
N ILE A 116 16.96 -8.23 -22.09
CA ILE A 116 16.79 -7.01 -22.88
C ILE A 116 17.61 -5.91 -22.20
N PRO A 117 18.39 -5.10 -22.93
CA PRO A 117 19.05 -3.92 -22.41
C PRO A 117 18.05 -3.01 -21.68
N PHE A 118 18.37 -2.68 -20.43
CA PHE A 118 17.51 -1.86 -19.58
C PHE A 118 18.30 -0.75 -18.91
N TYR A 119 17.70 0.44 -18.88
CA TYR A 119 18.22 1.62 -18.20
C TYR A 119 17.23 2.10 -17.15
N SER A 120 17.66 2.14 -15.89
CA SER A 120 16.90 2.67 -14.78
C SER A 120 17.26 4.14 -14.56
N VAL A 121 16.30 5.04 -14.72
CA VAL A 121 16.56 6.48 -14.58
C VAL A 121 16.44 6.90 -13.12
N ILE A 122 17.49 7.54 -12.63
CA ILE A 122 17.64 8.02 -11.25
C ILE A 122 18.10 9.48 -11.25
N THR A 123 17.88 10.20 -10.15
CA THR A 123 18.30 11.60 -9.98
C THR A 123 19.32 11.71 -8.86
N ASN A 124 20.48 12.30 -9.14
CA ASN A 124 21.45 12.62 -8.10
C ASN A 124 20.87 13.72 -7.19
N ILE A 125 20.66 13.42 -5.91
CA ILE A 125 20.00 14.36 -4.99
C ILE A 125 20.82 15.63 -4.73
N ARG A 126 22.13 15.57 -4.95
CA ARG A 126 23.06 16.68 -4.67
C ARG A 126 23.17 17.63 -5.85
N THR A 127 23.25 17.10 -7.08
CA THR A 127 23.47 17.91 -8.29
C THR A 127 22.19 18.16 -9.07
N GLY A 128 21.14 17.33 -8.87
CA GLY A 128 19.92 17.34 -9.66
C GLY A 128 20.12 16.77 -11.07
N GLU A 129 21.25 16.11 -11.33
CA GLU A 129 21.54 15.47 -12.60
C GLU A 129 20.79 14.15 -12.76
N GLU A 130 20.32 13.91 -13.98
CA GLU A 130 19.78 12.63 -14.42
C GLU A 130 20.92 11.64 -14.64
N VAL A 131 20.71 10.39 -14.18
CA VAL A 131 21.60 9.28 -14.49
C VAL A 131 20.78 8.10 -15.01
N ALA A 132 21.13 7.63 -16.20
CA ALA A 132 20.59 6.41 -16.78
C ALA A 132 21.47 5.23 -16.34
N LEU A 133 21.09 4.57 -15.25
CA LEU A 133 21.87 3.49 -14.66
C LEU A 133 21.61 2.16 -15.40
N ASN A 134 22.69 1.52 -15.85
CA ASN A 134 22.66 0.21 -16.51
C ASN A 134 23.78 -0.74 -16.04
N GLU A 135 24.38 -0.43 -14.90
CA GLU A 135 25.46 -1.21 -14.27
C GLU A 135 25.14 -1.55 -12.82
N GLY A 136 25.79 -2.58 -12.29
CA GLY A 136 25.56 -3.04 -10.92
C GLY A 136 24.29 -3.89 -10.77
N LEU A 137 23.74 -3.97 -9.55
CA LEU A 137 22.53 -4.74 -9.24
C LEU A 137 21.29 -4.01 -9.75
N VAL A 138 20.46 -4.72 -10.50
CA VAL A 138 19.19 -4.20 -11.04
C VAL A 138 18.28 -3.70 -9.92
N SER A 139 18.13 -4.48 -8.85
CA SER A 139 17.30 -4.13 -7.69
C SER A 139 17.72 -2.81 -7.03
N THR A 140 19.01 -2.52 -6.97
CA THR A 140 19.54 -1.25 -6.43
C THR A 140 19.16 -0.07 -7.33
N GLY A 141 19.31 -0.23 -8.65
CA GLY A 141 18.91 0.80 -9.62
C GLY A 141 17.40 1.07 -9.59
N VAL A 142 16.59 0.01 -9.54
CA VAL A 142 15.13 0.10 -9.43
C VAL A 142 14.73 0.78 -8.13
N LEU A 143 15.34 0.38 -7.00
CA LEU A 143 15.06 1.02 -5.70
C LEU A 143 15.41 2.52 -5.71
N ALA A 144 16.53 2.90 -6.29
CA ALA A 144 16.91 4.29 -6.43
C ALA A 144 15.91 5.07 -7.28
N SER A 145 15.49 4.47 -8.43
CA SER A 145 14.53 5.07 -9.36
C SER A 145 13.14 5.31 -8.76
N MET A 146 12.75 4.55 -7.75
CA MET A 146 11.46 4.70 -7.06
C MET A 146 11.55 5.41 -5.70
N SER A 147 12.74 5.86 -5.29
CA SER A 147 12.95 6.51 -3.98
C SER A 147 12.47 7.95 -3.98
N ILE A 148 11.14 8.14 -3.89
CA ILE A 148 10.51 9.46 -3.81
C ILE A 148 11.01 10.20 -2.56
N PRO A 149 11.58 11.42 -2.71
CA PRO A 149 12.06 12.22 -1.58
C PRO A 149 11.01 12.43 -0.50
N ALA A 150 11.44 12.51 0.74
CA ALA A 150 10.65 12.55 1.96
C ALA A 150 9.90 11.24 2.28
N LEU A 151 9.40 10.49 1.29
CA LEU A 151 8.73 9.21 1.53
C LEU A 151 9.76 8.09 1.75
N PHE A 152 10.70 7.94 0.84
CA PHE A 152 11.78 6.95 0.92
C PHE A 152 13.15 7.59 1.13
N PRO A 153 14.07 6.90 1.81
CA PRO A 153 15.44 7.38 1.93
C PRO A 153 16.15 7.34 0.57
N PRO A 154 17.07 8.29 0.32
CA PRO A 154 17.94 8.21 -0.84
C PRO A 154 18.80 6.94 -0.82
N VAL A 155 19.05 6.38 -2.00
CA VAL A 155 19.87 5.18 -2.17
C VAL A 155 21.32 5.59 -2.45
N LEU A 156 22.25 4.96 -1.72
CA LEU A 156 23.68 5.17 -1.90
C LEU A 156 24.20 4.22 -2.99
N ILE A 157 24.78 4.79 -4.06
CA ILE A 157 25.46 4.07 -5.14
C ILE A 157 26.80 4.76 -5.36
N GLU A 158 27.92 4.05 -5.24
CA GLU A 158 29.28 4.57 -5.47
C GLU A 158 29.57 5.93 -4.79
N ASP A 159 29.29 6.03 -3.49
CA ASP A 159 29.49 7.25 -2.68
C ASP A 159 28.60 8.46 -3.06
N GLN A 160 27.60 8.26 -3.90
CA GLN A 160 26.61 9.28 -4.25
C GLN A 160 25.20 8.85 -3.85
N TYR A 161 24.35 9.81 -3.50
CA TYR A 161 22.97 9.57 -3.11
C TYR A 161 22.02 9.89 -4.25
N PHE A 162 21.15 8.94 -4.54
CA PHE A 162 20.16 9.02 -5.62
C PHE A 162 18.74 8.89 -5.09
N VAL A 163 17.83 9.55 -5.79
CA VAL A 163 16.39 9.56 -5.54
C VAL A 163 15.62 9.24 -6.83
N ASP A 164 14.30 9.18 -6.74
CA ASP A 164 13.40 8.90 -7.86
C ASP A 164 13.78 9.73 -9.11
N GLY A 165 13.90 9.03 -10.23
CA GLY A 165 14.23 9.62 -11.51
C GLY A 165 13.20 10.65 -11.98
N GLY A 166 11.95 10.48 -11.57
CA GLY A 166 10.85 11.40 -11.87
C GLY A 166 11.07 12.82 -11.35
N MET A 167 11.95 13.01 -10.37
CA MET A 167 12.35 14.36 -9.91
C MET A 167 13.00 15.19 -11.03
N LYS A 168 13.60 14.55 -12.02
CA LYS A 168 14.25 15.20 -13.17
C LYS A 168 13.63 14.79 -14.48
N ASN A 169 13.33 13.51 -14.66
CA ASN A 169 12.85 12.95 -15.92
C ASN A 169 11.85 11.81 -15.69
N ALA A 170 10.58 12.16 -15.65
CA ALA A 170 9.52 11.19 -15.43
C ALA A 170 9.25 10.31 -16.66
N VAL A 171 9.55 10.78 -17.90
CA VAL A 171 9.38 10.03 -19.15
C VAL A 171 10.67 10.16 -19.98
N PRO A 172 11.66 9.26 -19.76
CA PRO A 172 13.03 9.43 -20.23
C PRO A 172 13.25 9.03 -21.70
N ALA A 173 12.51 9.62 -22.65
CA ALA A 173 12.66 9.33 -24.08
C ALA A 173 14.03 9.77 -24.65
N ASN A 174 14.64 10.82 -24.09
CA ASN A 174 16.02 11.22 -24.41
C ASN A 174 17.01 10.07 -24.19
N VAL A 175 16.85 9.31 -23.08
CA VAL A 175 17.74 8.18 -22.78
C VAL A 175 17.63 7.09 -23.87
N ALA A 176 16.42 6.73 -24.28
CA ALA A 176 16.24 5.75 -25.36
C ALA A 176 16.92 6.22 -26.66
N LYS A 177 16.78 7.50 -26.98
CA LYS A 177 17.44 8.11 -28.14
C LYS A 177 18.96 8.05 -28.04
N ASP A 178 19.52 8.44 -26.89
CA ASP A 178 20.96 8.46 -26.65
C ASP A 178 21.56 7.02 -26.66
N GLN A 179 20.73 6.01 -26.37
CA GLN A 179 21.11 4.60 -26.43
C GLN A 179 20.87 3.96 -27.82
N GLY A 180 20.48 4.76 -28.80
CA GLY A 180 20.43 4.34 -30.20
C GLY A 180 19.14 3.65 -30.63
N ALA A 181 18.02 3.92 -29.94
CA ALA A 181 16.72 3.50 -30.46
C ALA A 181 16.36 4.32 -31.72
N ASP A 182 16.00 3.63 -32.79
CA ASP A 182 15.54 4.23 -34.04
C ASP A 182 14.04 4.57 -34.01
N VAL A 183 13.27 3.80 -33.24
CA VAL A 183 11.85 4.06 -32.94
C VAL A 183 11.66 4.10 -31.44
N ILE A 184 11.05 5.16 -30.94
CA ILE A 184 10.84 5.40 -29.49
C ILE A 184 9.36 5.43 -29.20
N ILE A 185 8.88 4.48 -28.38
CA ILE A 185 7.52 4.40 -27.86
C ILE A 185 7.56 4.81 -26.40
N ALA A 186 6.99 5.96 -26.05
CA ALA A 186 7.00 6.50 -24.69
C ALA A 186 5.61 6.42 -24.05
N VAL A 187 5.57 6.06 -22.78
CA VAL A 187 4.34 6.00 -21.98
C VAL A 187 4.37 7.07 -20.90
N ASP A 188 3.39 7.96 -20.95
CA ASP A 188 3.21 9.02 -19.98
C ASP A 188 1.91 8.78 -19.19
N VAL A 189 2.04 8.36 -17.94
CA VAL A 189 0.90 8.10 -17.04
C VAL A 189 0.49 9.37 -16.29
N LYS A 190 0.15 10.41 -17.05
CA LYS A 190 -0.20 11.75 -16.55
C LYS A 190 -1.36 11.74 -15.57
N LYS A 191 -1.38 12.78 -14.71
CA LYS A 191 -2.55 13.24 -13.98
C LYS A 191 -3.09 14.50 -14.62
N GLU A 192 -4.37 14.53 -14.96
CA GLU A 192 -5.04 15.79 -15.27
C GLU A 192 -5.42 16.53 -13.98
N LEU A 193 -5.14 17.83 -13.96
CA LEU A 193 -5.24 18.68 -12.77
C LEU A 193 -6.62 19.39 -12.65
N GLU A 194 -7.65 18.88 -13.34
CA GLU A 194 -8.94 19.57 -13.44
C GLU A 194 -9.78 19.60 -12.14
N HIS A 195 -9.49 18.72 -11.17
CA HIS A 195 -10.30 18.60 -9.95
C HIS A 195 -9.42 18.66 -8.69
N ILE A 196 -8.77 19.80 -8.47
CA ILE A 196 -7.84 19.99 -7.36
C ILE A 196 -8.49 20.86 -6.30
N ASP A 197 -8.40 20.41 -5.05
CA ASP A 197 -8.70 21.22 -3.89
C ASP A 197 -7.52 22.18 -3.62
N HIS A 198 -7.68 23.43 -4.05
CA HIS A 198 -6.67 24.47 -3.89
C HIS A 198 -6.48 24.93 -2.44
N ASP A 199 -7.36 24.55 -1.53
CA ASP A 199 -7.27 24.94 -0.11
C ASP A 199 -6.35 24.00 0.69
N ASP A 200 -5.89 22.87 0.09
CA ASP A 200 -4.98 21.93 0.75
C ASP A 200 -3.50 22.25 0.47
N VAL A 201 -2.76 22.51 1.54
CA VAL A 201 -1.31 22.88 1.48
C VAL A 201 -0.46 21.78 0.84
N LEU A 202 -0.79 20.50 1.13
CA LEU A 202 -0.02 19.37 0.62
C LEU A 202 -0.27 19.18 -0.88
N THR A 203 -1.52 19.30 -1.30
CA THR A 203 -1.91 19.32 -2.71
C THR A 203 -1.20 20.43 -3.47
N ASN A 204 -1.18 21.65 -2.93
CA ASN A 204 -0.47 22.77 -3.56
C ASN A 204 1.04 22.53 -3.65
N PHE A 205 1.65 21.92 -2.65
CA PHE A 205 3.07 21.54 -2.69
C PHE A 205 3.33 20.48 -3.78
N GLN A 206 2.52 19.44 -3.86
CA GLN A 206 2.60 18.41 -4.89
C GLN A 206 2.42 19.00 -6.29
N LEU A 207 1.44 19.88 -6.48
CA LEU A 207 1.23 20.59 -7.75
C LEU A 207 2.44 21.41 -8.15
N SER A 208 3.02 22.15 -7.21
CA SER A 208 4.21 22.95 -7.48
C SER A 208 5.38 22.07 -7.95
N MET A 209 5.56 20.90 -7.32
CA MET A 209 6.54 19.91 -7.78
C MET A 209 6.21 19.38 -9.18
N TRP A 210 4.93 19.07 -9.44
CA TRP A 210 4.48 18.60 -10.75
C TRP A 210 4.71 19.62 -11.86
N PHE A 211 4.41 20.90 -11.65
CA PHE A 211 4.71 21.95 -12.62
C PHE A 211 6.20 22.05 -12.96
N MET A 212 7.07 21.83 -11.98
CA MET A 212 8.52 21.80 -12.20
C MET A 212 8.95 20.61 -13.07
N ILE A 213 8.31 19.44 -12.89
CA ILE A 213 8.60 18.20 -13.62
C ILE A 213 7.98 18.20 -15.01
N ASP A 214 6.76 18.70 -15.15
CA ASP A 214 5.98 18.66 -16.41
C ASP A 214 6.71 19.35 -17.58
N GLY A 215 7.41 20.42 -17.33
CA GLY A 215 8.21 21.07 -18.35
C GLY A 215 9.29 20.17 -18.97
N TYR A 216 9.89 19.30 -18.18
CA TYR A 216 10.86 18.30 -18.68
C TYR A 216 10.17 17.14 -19.39
N VAL A 217 9.00 16.71 -18.91
CA VAL A 217 8.21 15.65 -19.56
C VAL A 217 7.85 16.05 -20.98
N GLN A 218 7.36 17.27 -21.19
CA GLN A 218 7.01 17.78 -22.52
C GLN A 218 8.20 17.82 -23.48
N VAL A 219 9.38 18.24 -23.01
CA VAL A 219 10.59 18.28 -23.83
C VAL A 219 11.04 16.87 -24.20
N ASN A 220 11.00 15.92 -23.26
CA ASN A 220 11.48 14.57 -23.47
C ASN A 220 10.50 13.74 -24.32
N THR A 221 9.20 13.85 -24.07
CA THR A 221 8.18 13.15 -24.88
C THR A 221 8.15 13.63 -26.33
N ALA A 222 8.56 14.87 -26.61
CA ALA A 222 8.71 15.36 -27.99
C ALA A 222 9.81 14.63 -28.79
N MET A 223 10.67 13.83 -28.12
CA MET A 223 11.69 12.99 -28.78
C MET A 223 11.17 11.60 -29.13
N ALA A 224 10.00 11.21 -28.65
CA ALA A 224 9.39 9.93 -28.97
C ALA A 224 8.61 10.00 -30.28
N ASP A 225 8.64 8.90 -31.05
CA ASP A 225 7.86 8.75 -32.28
C ASP A 225 6.36 8.56 -31.97
N VAL A 226 6.07 7.86 -30.87
CA VAL A 226 4.71 7.66 -30.37
C VAL A 226 4.68 7.86 -28.85
N VAL A 227 3.75 8.72 -28.40
CA VAL A 227 3.48 8.91 -26.97
C VAL A 227 2.13 8.31 -26.63
N ILE A 228 2.12 7.36 -25.70
CA ILE A 228 0.92 6.67 -25.23
C ILE A 228 0.54 7.24 -23.87
N VAL A 229 -0.72 7.68 -23.73
CA VAL A 229 -1.25 8.23 -22.48
C VAL A 229 -2.48 7.39 -22.08
N PRO A 230 -2.31 6.41 -21.17
CA PRO A 230 -3.44 5.65 -20.64
C PRO A 230 -4.43 6.53 -19.89
N GLU A 231 -5.72 6.20 -19.93
CA GLU A 231 -6.77 6.97 -19.24
C GLU A 231 -6.76 6.75 -17.72
N THR A 232 -5.60 6.89 -17.09
CA THR A 232 -5.40 6.80 -15.64
C THR A 232 -5.50 8.16 -14.92
N LYS A 233 -5.77 9.21 -15.65
CA LYS A 233 -5.67 10.62 -15.23
C LYS A 233 -6.49 11.01 -14.02
N TYR A 234 -7.66 10.38 -13.83
CA TYR A 234 -8.56 10.66 -12.70
C TYR A 234 -8.32 9.77 -11.48
N ASP A 235 -7.47 8.76 -11.62
CA ASP A 235 -7.18 7.83 -10.54
C ASP A 235 -6.01 8.34 -9.69
N SER A 236 -6.03 8.01 -8.39
CA SER A 236 -4.95 8.40 -7.49
C SER A 236 -3.67 7.62 -7.80
N TYR A 237 -2.53 8.24 -7.59
CA TYR A 237 -1.22 7.56 -7.57
C TYR A 237 -1.12 6.44 -6.52
N MET A 238 -2.00 6.47 -5.51
CA MET A 238 -2.01 5.51 -4.39
C MET A 238 -3.07 4.41 -4.55
N ASP A 239 -3.76 4.33 -5.69
CA ASP A 239 -4.82 3.33 -5.92
C ASP A 239 -4.26 1.94 -6.27
N TYR A 240 -3.37 1.42 -5.45
CA TYR A 240 -2.78 0.09 -5.61
C TYR A 240 -3.81 -1.06 -5.63
N GLN A 241 -5.06 -0.77 -5.30
CA GLN A 241 -6.16 -1.75 -5.40
C GLN A 241 -6.77 -1.83 -6.81
N LYS A 242 -6.48 -0.88 -7.70
CA LYS A 242 -7.01 -0.82 -9.06
C LYS A 242 -6.09 -1.42 -10.12
N VAL A 243 -5.24 -2.37 -9.73
CA VAL A 243 -4.21 -2.96 -10.59
C VAL A 243 -4.78 -3.43 -11.94
N GLU A 244 -5.84 -4.25 -11.91
CA GLU A 244 -6.46 -4.79 -13.13
C GLU A 244 -7.04 -3.70 -14.03
N LEU A 245 -7.62 -2.65 -13.43
CA LEU A 245 -8.13 -1.50 -14.19
C LEU A 245 -6.99 -0.78 -14.91
N PHE A 246 -5.87 -0.53 -14.23
CA PHE A 246 -4.72 0.13 -14.86
C PHE A 246 -4.11 -0.71 -15.96
N ILE A 247 -3.97 -2.03 -15.77
CA ILE A 247 -3.47 -2.93 -16.80
C ILE A 247 -4.37 -2.85 -18.04
N GLU A 248 -5.69 -2.91 -17.88
CA GLU A 248 -6.63 -2.81 -18.98
C GLU A 248 -6.55 -1.44 -19.69
N GLN A 249 -6.44 -0.34 -18.93
CA GLN A 249 -6.28 1.00 -19.50
C GLN A 249 -5.00 1.12 -20.33
N GLY A 250 -3.90 0.51 -19.88
CA GLY A 250 -2.64 0.46 -20.62
C GLY A 250 -2.76 -0.36 -21.92
N TYR A 251 -3.45 -1.50 -21.85
CA TYR A 251 -3.70 -2.34 -23.02
C TYR A 251 -4.51 -1.60 -24.08
N GLN A 252 -5.62 -0.99 -23.69
CA GLN A 252 -6.48 -0.22 -24.60
C GLN A 252 -5.76 0.99 -25.20
N ALA A 253 -4.96 1.69 -24.39
CA ALA A 253 -4.16 2.82 -24.89
C ALA A 253 -3.10 2.37 -25.91
N GLY A 254 -2.46 1.21 -25.70
CA GLY A 254 -1.54 0.60 -26.65
C GLY A 254 -2.23 0.26 -27.96
N LEU A 255 -3.39 -0.40 -27.91
CA LEU A 255 -4.17 -0.72 -29.10
C LEU A 255 -4.60 0.51 -29.88
N ALA A 256 -5.02 1.58 -29.18
CA ALA A 256 -5.45 2.83 -29.83
C ALA A 256 -4.33 3.52 -30.62
N GLN A 257 -3.06 3.30 -30.25
CA GLN A 257 -1.90 3.88 -30.94
C GLN A 257 -1.18 2.88 -31.86
N MET A 258 -1.68 1.66 -32.02
CA MET A 258 -0.97 0.57 -32.70
C MET A 258 -0.66 0.89 -34.15
N ASP A 259 -1.57 1.54 -34.87
CA ASP A 259 -1.33 1.94 -36.27
C ASP A 259 -0.19 2.96 -36.40
N GLN A 260 -0.08 3.89 -35.43
CA GLN A 260 1.00 4.88 -35.41
C GLN A 260 2.34 4.21 -35.09
N ILE A 261 2.35 3.26 -34.12
CA ILE A 261 3.55 2.47 -33.78
C ILE A 261 4.04 1.71 -35.00
N LYS A 262 3.14 0.98 -35.67
CA LYS A 262 3.49 0.23 -36.89
C LYS A 262 3.97 1.15 -38.00
N ALA A 263 3.35 2.29 -38.20
CA ALA A 263 3.78 3.28 -39.19
C ALA A 263 5.19 3.83 -38.89
N ALA A 264 5.51 4.10 -37.60
CA ALA A 264 6.85 4.55 -37.23
C ALA A 264 7.92 3.51 -37.53
N ILE A 265 7.67 2.22 -37.26
CA ILE A 265 8.61 1.12 -37.56
C ILE A 265 8.75 0.97 -39.06
N LEU A 266 7.66 0.96 -39.85
CA LEU A 266 7.69 0.84 -41.29
C LEU A 266 8.34 2.05 -41.99
N ALA A 267 8.38 3.20 -41.35
CA ALA A 267 9.12 4.35 -41.86
C ALA A 267 10.63 4.13 -41.80
N GLN A 268 11.13 3.35 -40.84
CA GLN A 268 12.54 2.96 -40.72
C GLN A 268 12.87 1.69 -41.54
N ASP A 269 11.98 0.70 -41.48
CA ASP A 269 12.11 -0.55 -42.26
C ASP A 269 10.79 -0.88 -42.99
N PRO A 270 10.62 -0.50 -44.25
CA PRO A 270 9.40 -0.79 -45.01
C PRO A 270 9.14 -2.30 -45.21
N GLY A 271 10.11 -3.15 -44.98
CA GLY A 271 10.00 -4.61 -45.13
C GLY A 271 9.68 -5.34 -43.82
N PHE A 272 9.59 -4.63 -42.71
CA PHE A 272 9.36 -5.23 -41.38
C PHE A 272 8.06 -6.05 -41.32
N GLN A 273 8.15 -7.24 -40.74
CA GLN A 273 7.01 -8.14 -40.58
C GLN A 273 6.60 -8.24 -39.09
N PHE A 274 5.40 -7.81 -38.82
CA PHE A 274 4.83 -7.87 -37.46
C PHE A 274 4.35 -9.28 -37.16
N THR A 275 5.12 -10.03 -36.39
CA THR A 275 4.76 -11.38 -35.94
C THR A 275 4.45 -11.36 -34.46
N PRO A 276 3.21 -11.60 -34.07
CA PRO A 276 2.83 -11.69 -32.64
C PRO A 276 3.73 -12.68 -31.90
N TYR A 277 4.09 -12.34 -30.69
CA TYR A 277 4.86 -13.18 -29.80
C TYR A 277 4.36 -13.02 -28.37
N SER A 278 4.80 -13.90 -27.49
CA SER A 278 4.65 -13.74 -26.03
C SER A 278 5.97 -14.18 -25.42
N GLN A 279 6.49 -13.38 -24.51
CA GLN A 279 7.68 -13.76 -23.77
C GLN A 279 7.39 -15.02 -22.95
N GLU A 280 8.19 -16.07 -23.13
CA GLU A 280 8.17 -17.23 -22.25
C GLU A 280 8.57 -16.76 -20.85
N GLY A 281 7.64 -16.83 -19.92
CA GLY A 281 7.90 -16.48 -18.53
C GLY A 281 8.21 -17.72 -17.68
N PHE A 282 8.12 -17.54 -16.40
CA PHE A 282 8.19 -18.64 -15.44
C PHE A 282 6.87 -19.41 -15.41
N SER A 283 6.95 -20.72 -15.30
CA SER A 283 5.77 -21.57 -15.04
C SER A 283 5.10 -21.18 -13.72
N VAL A 284 3.84 -21.54 -13.53
CA VAL A 284 3.09 -21.25 -12.30
C VAL A 284 3.82 -21.80 -11.05
N GLU A 285 4.44 -22.98 -11.17
CA GLU A 285 5.18 -23.60 -10.07
C GLU A 285 6.46 -22.82 -9.75
N GLU A 286 7.24 -22.44 -10.75
CA GLU A 286 8.46 -21.64 -10.59
C GLU A 286 8.13 -20.24 -10.03
N LEU A 287 7.12 -19.58 -10.57
CA LEU A 287 6.69 -18.27 -10.09
C LEU A 287 6.21 -18.32 -8.63
N SER A 288 5.41 -19.34 -8.29
CA SER A 288 4.98 -19.55 -6.91
C SER A 288 6.16 -19.81 -5.97
N LYS A 289 7.17 -20.55 -6.40
CA LYS A 289 8.39 -20.75 -5.64
C LYS A 289 9.15 -19.43 -5.44
N ILE A 290 9.39 -18.68 -6.51
CA ILE A 290 10.09 -17.38 -6.47
C ILE A 290 9.39 -16.42 -5.50
N THR A 291 8.09 -16.22 -5.66
CA THR A 291 7.31 -15.28 -4.84
C THR A 291 7.22 -15.72 -3.38
N THR A 292 7.09 -17.02 -3.11
CA THR A 292 7.07 -17.58 -1.76
C THR A 292 8.44 -17.42 -1.07
N GLU A 293 9.53 -17.70 -1.77
CA GLU A 293 10.88 -17.51 -1.25
C GLU A 293 11.18 -16.03 -0.99
N ALA A 294 10.76 -15.14 -1.90
CA ALA A 294 10.88 -13.70 -1.73
C ALA A 294 10.12 -13.21 -0.48
N ALA A 295 8.87 -13.63 -0.33
CA ALA A 295 8.05 -13.29 0.83
C ALA A 295 8.66 -13.86 2.14
N ALA A 296 9.20 -15.08 2.11
CA ALA A 296 9.87 -15.69 3.25
C ALA A 296 11.15 -14.93 3.65
N LYS A 297 11.97 -14.51 2.68
CA LYS A 297 13.15 -13.67 2.94
C LYS A 297 12.75 -12.35 3.60
N VAL A 298 11.72 -11.67 3.10
CA VAL A 298 11.18 -10.43 3.69
C VAL A 298 10.64 -10.66 5.10
N ALA A 299 9.90 -11.74 5.32
CA ALA A 299 9.35 -12.07 6.64
C ALA A 299 10.44 -12.33 7.70
N ASN A 300 11.60 -12.86 7.28
CA ASN A 300 12.74 -13.14 8.15
C ASN A 300 13.63 -11.92 8.43
N LEU A 301 13.45 -10.82 7.68
CA LEU A 301 14.19 -9.58 7.99
C LEU A 301 13.79 -9.06 9.37
N PRO A 302 14.79 -8.72 10.22
CA PRO A 302 14.48 -8.09 11.49
C PRO A 302 13.70 -6.79 11.24
N ARG A 303 12.55 -6.67 11.86
CA ARG A 303 11.88 -5.37 11.89
C ARG A 303 12.72 -4.41 12.72
N PRO A 304 13.04 -3.23 12.21
CA PRO A 304 13.71 -2.24 13.04
C PRO A 304 12.85 -1.95 14.27
N LEU A 305 13.51 -1.63 15.38
CA LEU A 305 12.81 -1.19 16.58
C LEU A 305 11.98 0.03 16.21
N SER A 306 10.67 -0.12 16.15
CA SER A 306 9.77 0.98 15.85
C SER A 306 9.17 1.52 17.15
N VAL A 307 9.31 2.82 17.36
CA VAL A 307 8.60 3.54 18.41
C VAL A 307 7.39 4.19 17.75
N MET A 308 6.20 3.67 18.04
CA MET A 308 4.97 4.20 17.46
C MET A 308 4.17 4.94 18.53
N PRO A 309 3.69 6.15 18.23
CA PRO A 309 2.67 6.75 19.05
C PRO A 309 1.39 5.90 18.93
N GLU A 310 0.80 5.55 20.06
CA GLU A 310 -0.47 4.83 20.12
C GLU A 310 -1.54 5.79 20.65
N LEU A 311 -2.50 6.11 19.77
CA LEU A 311 -3.69 6.83 20.19
C LEU A 311 -4.85 5.84 20.18
N THR A 312 -5.42 5.57 21.36
CA THR A 312 -6.59 4.70 21.49
C THR A 312 -7.71 5.50 22.10
N LEU A 313 -8.81 5.60 21.37
CA LEU A 313 -10.05 6.14 21.87
C LEU A 313 -11.04 4.97 22.00
N GLU A 314 -11.12 4.36 23.18
CA GLU A 314 -12.01 3.20 23.36
C GLU A 314 -13.47 3.61 23.61
N PRO A 315 -14.45 2.89 23.02
CA PRO A 315 -15.86 3.25 23.09
C PRO A 315 -16.54 2.94 24.44
N LEU A 316 -15.84 2.43 25.44
CA LEU A 316 -16.42 1.98 26.72
C LEU A 316 -16.52 3.08 27.78
N GLY A 317 -16.58 4.35 27.40
CA GLY A 317 -16.77 5.46 28.33
C GLY A 317 -15.48 5.87 29.05
N GLU A 318 -14.35 5.38 28.60
CA GLU A 318 -13.04 5.84 29.04
C GLU A 318 -12.48 6.84 28.03
N PHE A 319 -11.82 7.85 28.54
CA PHE A 319 -11.28 8.98 27.78
C PHE A 319 -10.13 8.56 26.85
N PRO A 320 -9.78 9.41 25.87
CA PRO A 320 -8.68 9.12 24.94
C PRO A 320 -7.40 8.76 25.69
N GLN A 321 -6.75 7.69 25.24
CA GLN A 321 -5.47 7.25 25.78
C GLN A 321 -4.38 7.54 24.76
N ILE A 322 -3.34 8.26 25.17
CA ILE A 322 -2.13 8.47 24.38
C ILE A 322 -1.05 7.57 24.94
N GLY A 323 -0.39 6.81 24.08
CA GLY A 323 0.66 5.88 24.46
C GLY A 323 1.83 5.86 23.49
N LEU A 324 2.89 5.22 23.93
CA LEU A 324 4.02 4.84 23.10
C LEU A 324 4.10 3.32 23.05
N LYS A 325 4.22 2.78 21.87
CA LYS A 325 4.41 1.36 21.62
C LYS A 325 5.78 1.15 20.98
N ILE A 326 6.57 0.28 21.57
CA ILE A 326 7.83 -0.18 21.00
C ILE A 326 7.58 -1.61 20.50
N ALA A 327 7.75 -1.85 19.22
CA ALA A 327 7.54 -3.16 18.61
C ALA A 327 8.82 -3.70 18.00
N HIS A 328 9.11 -4.98 18.22
CA HIS A 328 10.29 -5.64 17.67
C HIS A 328 10.05 -7.15 17.48
N GLY A 329 10.54 -7.71 16.38
CA GLY A 329 10.96 -9.09 16.25
C GLY A 329 10.40 -9.94 15.11
N PRO A 330 11.16 -10.94 14.66
CA PRO A 330 10.81 -11.86 13.56
C PRO A 330 9.82 -12.97 13.97
N LEU A 331 9.70 -13.27 15.27
CA LEU A 331 8.78 -14.29 15.81
C LEU A 331 7.40 -13.73 16.18
N GLY A 332 7.09 -12.54 15.73
CA GLY A 332 5.94 -11.75 16.13
C GLY A 332 6.39 -10.41 16.69
N SER A 333 5.50 -9.44 16.74
CA SER A 333 5.81 -8.14 17.33
C SER A 333 5.65 -8.18 18.84
N PHE A 334 6.73 -7.97 19.58
CA PHE A 334 6.67 -7.63 20.99
C PHE A 334 6.39 -6.14 21.13
N SER A 335 5.48 -5.78 22.00
CA SER A 335 5.16 -4.39 22.28
C SER A 335 5.30 -4.12 23.78
N LEU A 336 6.07 -3.09 24.11
CA LEU A 336 6.07 -2.47 25.42
C LEU A 336 5.44 -1.10 25.26
N GLY A 337 4.42 -0.79 26.03
CA GLY A 337 3.74 0.47 25.88
C GLY A 337 3.31 1.05 27.22
N TYR A 338 3.11 2.34 27.16
CA TYR A 338 2.55 3.12 28.25
C TYR A 338 1.42 3.98 27.70
N ARG A 339 0.29 4.00 28.38
CA ARG A 339 -0.88 4.79 28.01
C ARG A 339 -1.28 5.70 29.16
N TYR A 340 -1.74 6.88 28.82
CA TYR A 340 -2.36 7.82 29.75
C TYR A 340 -3.77 8.14 29.26
N GLY A 341 -4.76 7.88 30.12
CA GLY A 341 -6.15 8.20 29.84
C GLY A 341 -6.54 9.55 30.44
N PHE A 342 -7.07 10.43 29.61
CA PHE A 342 -7.55 11.76 30.01
C PHE A 342 -8.98 11.67 30.55
N HIS A 343 -9.15 11.43 31.83
CA HIS A 343 -10.44 11.54 32.48
C HIS A 343 -10.49 12.81 33.32
N PRO A 344 -11.57 13.65 33.26
CA PRO A 344 -11.65 14.90 34.03
C PRO A 344 -11.53 14.73 35.53
N SER A 345 -11.92 13.57 36.08
CA SER A 345 -11.83 13.25 37.50
C SER A 345 -10.88 12.10 37.85
N ARG A 346 -10.34 11.38 36.86
CA ARG A 346 -9.55 10.15 37.05
C ARG A 346 -8.56 9.93 35.93
N GLY A 347 -7.45 10.64 35.91
CA GLY A 347 -6.36 10.33 35.01
C GLY A 347 -5.87 8.90 35.24
N GLY A 348 -5.77 8.08 34.21
CA GLY A 348 -5.37 6.67 34.31
C GLY A 348 -4.06 6.40 33.61
N HIS A 349 -3.13 5.77 34.31
CA HIS A 349 -1.89 5.28 33.76
C HIS A 349 -2.00 3.76 33.51
N GLU A 350 -1.52 3.29 32.37
CA GLU A 350 -1.42 1.86 32.06
C GLU A 350 -0.08 1.57 31.43
N ALA A 351 0.69 0.67 32.02
CA ALA A 351 1.85 0.09 31.36
C ALA A 351 1.49 -1.31 30.85
N TYR A 352 1.91 -1.67 29.68
CA TYR A 352 1.62 -2.98 29.13
C TYR A 352 2.80 -3.61 28.40
N LEU A 353 2.81 -4.94 28.39
CA LEU A 353 3.65 -5.79 27.59
C LEU A 353 2.75 -6.64 26.69
N GLY A 354 3.01 -6.68 25.42
CA GLY A 354 2.21 -7.42 24.47
C GLY A 354 3.05 -8.22 23.49
N TRP A 355 2.44 -9.24 22.94
CA TRP A 355 2.95 -9.99 21.81
C TRP A 355 1.82 -10.20 20.80
N ALA A 356 2.12 -10.03 19.52
CA ALA A 356 1.19 -10.25 18.44
C ALA A 356 1.89 -10.95 17.26
N ARG A 357 1.21 -11.90 16.64
CA ARG A 357 1.64 -12.54 15.40
C ARG A 357 0.46 -12.65 14.45
N ALA A 358 0.65 -12.29 13.19
CA ALA A 358 -0.35 -12.49 12.16
C ALA A 358 -0.80 -13.96 12.17
N ASN A 359 -2.10 -14.20 12.04
CA ASN A 359 -2.76 -15.51 12.06
C ASN A 359 -2.76 -16.29 13.40
N LEU A 360 -2.00 -15.87 14.41
CA LEU A 360 -2.01 -16.50 15.75
C LEU A 360 -2.70 -15.64 16.82
N GLY A 361 -2.82 -14.35 16.57
CA GLY A 361 -3.49 -13.43 17.48
C GLY A 361 -2.55 -12.57 18.31
N ARG A 362 -3.10 -11.99 19.38
CA ARG A 362 -2.44 -11.03 20.26
C ARG A 362 -2.65 -11.39 21.71
N ILE A 363 -1.60 -11.30 22.50
CA ILE A 363 -1.65 -11.38 23.97
C ILE A 363 -1.07 -10.09 24.52
N ARG A 364 -1.74 -9.51 25.52
CA ARG A 364 -1.29 -8.33 26.24
C ARG A 364 -1.49 -8.51 27.73
N ALA A 365 -0.44 -8.29 28.51
CA ALA A 365 -0.51 -8.13 29.96
C ALA A 365 -0.35 -6.65 30.29
N PHE A 366 -1.10 -6.14 31.24
CA PHE A 366 -1.05 -4.73 31.62
C PHE A 366 -1.20 -4.54 33.12
N ILE A 367 -0.68 -3.41 33.59
CA ILE A 367 -0.78 -2.96 34.96
C ILE A 367 -1.23 -1.50 35.00
N ARG A 368 -2.19 -1.21 35.87
CA ARG A 368 -2.68 0.14 36.16
C ARG A 368 -2.32 0.46 37.61
N PRO A 369 -1.62 1.57 37.88
CA PRO A 369 -1.37 2.03 39.26
C PRO A 369 -2.68 2.24 40.01
N PRO A 370 -2.66 2.22 41.35
CA PRO A 370 -3.84 2.47 42.19
C PRO A 370 -4.34 3.90 41.96
N GLN A 371 -5.64 4.06 41.78
CA GLN A 371 -6.29 5.38 41.66
C GLN A 371 -7.16 5.73 42.90
N GLU A 372 -7.92 4.78 43.36
CA GLU A 372 -8.78 4.90 44.57
C GLU A 372 -8.70 3.66 45.47
N LEU A 373 -8.00 2.62 45.04
CA LEU A 373 -7.80 1.37 45.75
C LEU A 373 -6.33 1.26 46.14
N ASP A 374 -6.03 0.77 47.33
CA ASP A 374 -4.66 0.63 47.85
C ASP A 374 -3.75 -0.32 47.06
N ARG A 375 -4.23 -0.88 45.97
CA ARG A 375 -3.51 -1.88 45.17
C ARG A 375 -3.61 -1.63 43.66
N PRO A 376 -2.55 -1.92 42.89
CA PRO A 376 -2.59 -1.79 41.44
C PRO A 376 -3.52 -2.85 40.82
N THR A 377 -4.22 -2.47 39.75
CA THR A 377 -4.99 -3.40 38.91
C THR A 377 -4.09 -3.99 37.83
N TRP A 378 -4.03 -5.29 37.74
CA TRP A 378 -3.39 -5.96 36.61
C TRP A 378 -4.40 -6.77 35.82
N GLY A 379 -4.11 -7.01 34.56
CA GLY A 379 -4.98 -7.77 33.69
C GLY A 379 -4.25 -8.37 32.52
N THR A 380 -4.95 -9.24 31.82
CA THR A 380 -4.50 -9.86 30.58
C THR A 380 -5.58 -9.77 29.53
N GLN A 381 -5.18 -9.58 28.29
CA GLN A 381 -6.06 -9.58 27.13
C GLN A 381 -5.51 -10.55 26.09
N LEU A 382 -6.39 -11.39 25.58
CA LEU A 382 -6.13 -12.31 24.48
C LEU A 382 -7.06 -11.97 23.32
N GLU A 383 -6.54 -11.89 22.12
CA GLU A 383 -7.30 -11.73 20.88
C GLU A 383 -6.85 -12.79 19.89
N LEU A 384 -7.80 -13.56 19.35
CA LEU A 384 -7.56 -14.63 18.40
C LEU A 384 -8.39 -14.37 17.13
N PRO A 385 -7.75 -14.21 15.97
CA PRO A 385 -8.46 -14.19 14.70
C PRO A 385 -8.98 -15.62 14.43
N PHE A 386 -10.29 -15.77 14.30
CA PHE A 386 -10.91 -17.03 13.95
C PHE A 386 -11.08 -17.17 12.43
N THR A 387 -11.41 -16.05 11.79
CA THR A 387 -11.37 -15.85 10.34
C THR A 387 -10.90 -14.42 10.06
N GLU A 388 -10.69 -14.05 8.80
CA GLU A 388 -10.38 -12.67 8.42
C GLU A 388 -11.41 -11.64 8.94
N LYS A 389 -12.66 -12.06 9.08
CA LYS A 389 -13.78 -11.22 9.53
C LYS A 389 -14.22 -11.48 10.98
N THR A 390 -13.75 -12.56 11.61
CA THR A 390 -14.18 -12.96 12.96
C THR A 390 -13.03 -12.89 13.95
N LEU A 391 -13.21 -12.09 14.99
CA LEU A 391 -12.28 -11.94 16.09
C LEU A 391 -12.90 -12.44 17.39
N LEU A 392 -12.18 -13.30 18.09
CA LEU A 392 -12.48 -13.70 19.46
C LEU A 392 -11.56 -12.95 20.42
N SER A 393 -12.09 -12.43 21.50
CA SER A 393 -11.30 -11.74 22.53
C SER A 393 -11.69 -12.19 23.94
N ALA A 394 -10.69 -12.26 24.81
CA ALA A 394 -10.88 -12.52 26.22
C ALA A 394 -10.06 -11.53 27.06
N VAL A 395 -10.67 -10.97 28.09
CA VAL A 395 -10.01 -10.04 29.02
C VAL A 395 -10.23 -10.51 30.44
N TYR A 396 -9.19 -10.48 31.25
CA TYR A 396 -9.23 -10.70 32.68
C TYR A 396 -8.69 -9.49 33.43
N LEU A 397 -9.33 -9.10 34.54
CA LEU A 397 -8.92 -8.00 35.39
C LEU A 397 -8.81 -8.49 36.84
N SER A 398 -7.72 -8.14 37.53
CA SER A 398 -7.52 -8.51 38.94
C SER A 398 -8.44 -7.74 39.90
N GLN A 399 -8.82 -6.52 39.50
CA GLN A 399 -9.68 -5.63 40.26
C GLN A 399 -10.67 -4.87 39.36
N GLY A 400 -11.58 -4.11 39.93
CA GLY A 400 -12.59 -3.35 39.20
C GLY A 400 -13.94 -4.07 39.07
N PRO A 401 -14.94 -3.46 38.43
CA PRO A 401 -16.30 -3.98 38.35
C PRO A 401 -16.41 -5.23 37.46
N THR A 402 -15.50 -5.42 36.55
CA THR A 402 -15.44 -6.60 35.63
C THR A 402 -14.34 -7.54 36.07
N LYS A 403 -14.63 -8.82 36.22
CA LYS A 403 -13.62 -9.85 36.49
C LYS A 403 -13.02 -10.44 35.23
N TRP A 404 -13.89 -10.85 34.32
CA TRP A 404 -13.49 -11.34 33.00
C TRP A 404 -14.58 -11.05 31.96
N GLN A 405 -14.16 -11.05 30.72
CA GLN A 405 -15.02 -10.83 29.57
C GLN A 405 -14.55 -11.69 28.42
N ILE A 406 -15.46 -12.33 27.72
CA ILE A 406 -15.21 -13.03 26.46
C ILE A 406 -16.13 -12.39 25.42
N ALA A 407 -15.62 -12.08 24.25
CA ALA A 407 -16.39 -11.50 23.17
C ALA A 407 -16.01 -12.14 21.83
N GLY A 408 -16.99 -12.24 20.96
CA GLY A 408 -16.81 -12.56 19.55
C GLY A 408 -17.44 -11.45 18.72
N THR A 409 -16.76 -11.01 17.69
CA THR A 409 -17.28 -10.04 16.73
C THR A 409 -17.07 -10.57 15.33
N HIS A 410 -18.12 -10.49 14.50
CA HIS A 410 -18.05 -10.76 13.07
C HIS A 410 -18.31 -9.46 12.32
N ARG A 411 -17.38 -9.06 11.45
CA ARG A 411 -17.48 -7.85 10.64
C ARG A 411 -18.12 -8.18 9.30
N ASP A 412 -18.78 -7.18 8.75
CA ASP A 412 -19.36 -7.27 7.39
C ASP A 412 -20.24 -8.51 7.20
N LEU A 413 -21.12 -8.80 8.18
CA LEU A 413 -22.09 -9.89 8.06
C LEU A 413 -22.92 -9.76 6.79
N ILE A 414 -23.30 -8.52 6.45
CA ILE A 414 -23.87 -8.14 5.17
C ILE A 414 -23.00 -7.01 4.62
N GLN A 415 -22.44 -7.20 3.43
CA GLN A 415 -21.64 -6.19 2.75
C GLN A 415 -22.20 -5.94 1.36
N LEU A 416 -22.73 -4.74 1.16
CA LEU A 416 -23.19 -4.21 -0.11
C LEU A 416 -22.45 -2.90 -0.39
N ALA A 417 -22.52 -2.39 -1.61
CA ALA A 417 -21.80 -1.17 -2.01
C ALA A 417 -21.98 0.01 -1.03
N HIS A 418 -23.19 0.16 -0.50
CA HIS A 418 -23.56 1.27 0.39
C HIS A 418 -23.93 0.85 1.83
N VAL A 419 -23.88 -0.43 2.14
CA VAL A 419 -24.35 -0.96 3.44
C VAL A 419 -23.39 -2.00 3.97
N SER A 420 -23.02 -1.90 5.25
CA SER A 420 -22.26 -2.91 5.98
C SER A 420 -22.87 -3.14 7.36
N THR A 421 -22.86 -4.37 7.84
CA THR A 421 -23.35 -4.72 9.17
C THR A 421 -22.34 -5.56 9.92
N ASP A 422 -22.09 -5.18 11.18
CA ASP A 422 -21.30 -5.94 12.14
C ASP A 422 -22.20 -6.57 13.19
N LEU A 423 -21.91 -7.81 13.59
CA LEU A 423 -22.59 -8.50 14.67
C LEU A 423 -21.57 -8.94 15.72
N GLY A 424 -21.87 -8.74 17.00
CA GLY A 424 -21.02 -9.21 18.07
C GLY A 424 -21.82 -9.68 19.29
N ALA A 425 -21.22 -10.63 20.01
CA ALA A 425 -21.71 -11.11 21.27
C ALA A 425 -20.61 -11.05 22.33
N LYS A 426 -20.97 -10.68 23.54
CA LYS A 426 -20.04 -10.47 24.66
C LYS A 426 -20.61 -11.07 25.92
N LEU A 427 -19.83 -11.88 26.62
CA LEU A 427 -20.14 -12.44 27.93
C LEU A 427 -19.24 -11.80 28.98
N THR A 428 -19.80 -11.18 29.99
CA THR A 428 -19.07 -10.44 31.01
C THR A 428 -19.46 -10.92 32.42
N GLN A 429 -18.51 -11.28 33.26
CA GLN A 429 -18.71 -11.49 34.69
C GLN A 429 -18.37 -10.23 35.47
N LYS A 430 -19.38 -9.62 36.10
CA LYS A 430 -19.21 -8.46 36.98
C LYS A 430 -18.88 -8.91 38.41
N ARG A 431 -18.10 -8.11 39.13
CA ARG A 431 -17.90 -8.22 40.59
C ARG A 431 -18.92 -7.36 41.28
N THR A 432 -19.76 -7.98 42.10
CA THR A 432 -20.69 -7.25 43.00
C THR A 432 -20.26 -7.42 44.43
N PRO A 433 -20.42 -6.39 45.29
CA PRO A 433 -20.10 -6.49 46.72
C PRO A 433 -21.02 -7.43 47.50
N LEU A 434 -22.22 -7.71 47.03
CA LEU A 434 -23.24 -8.54 47.66
C LEU A 434 -23.57 -9.78 46.84
N ALA A 435 -23.82 -10.88 47.51
CA ALA A 435 -24.01 -12.23 47.01
C ALA A 435 -24.75 -12.35 45.66
N GLY A 436 -24.09 -12.92 44.68
CA GLY A 436 -24.59 -13.14 43.34
C GLY A 436 -23.70 -12.42 42.32
N LYS A 437 -22.91 -13.17 41.55
CA LYS A 437 -22.02 -12.61 40.52
C LYS A 437 -22.75 -12.63 39.18
N PRO A 438 -23.49 -11.57 38.81
CA PRO A 438 -24.29 -11.64 37.61
C PRO A 438 -23.41 -11.80 36.38
N LEU A 439 -23.76 -12.76 35.58
CA LEU A 439 -23.23 -12.97 34.25
C LEU A 439 -24.09 -12.16 33.29
N VAL A 440 -23.49 -11.24 32.55
CA VAL A 440 -24.19 -10.38 31.61
C VAL A 440 -23.83 -10.79 30.19
N VAL A 441 -24.83 -11.08 29.39
CA VAL A 441 -24.71 -11.27 27.95
C VAL A 441 -25.04 -9.95 27.27
N THR A 442 -24.15 -9.47 26.44
CA THR A 442 -24.37 -8.33 25.55
C THR A 442 -24.37 -8.82 24.13
N ILE A 443 -25.43 -8.55 23.38
CA ILE A 443 -25.47 -8.73 21.93
C ILE A 443 -25.51 -7.32 21.32
N HIS A 444 -24.64 -7.05 20.37
CA HIS A 444 -24.63 -5.77 19.68
C HIS A 444 -24.60 -5.97 18.15
N SER A 445 -25.24 -5.07 17.45
CA SER A 445 -25.20 -4.97 16.00
C SER A 445 -24.98 -3.52 15.60
N THR A 446 -24.19 -3.31 14.56
CA THR A 446 -23.92 -2.00 13.99
C THR A 446 -24.26 -2.04 12.51
N LEU A 447 -25.05 -1.08 12.05
CA LEU A 447 -25.37 -0.84 10.66
C LEU A 447 -24.61 0.42 10.22
N LYS A 448 -23.86 0.33 9.14
CA LYS A 448 -23.18 1.46 8.50
C LYS A 448 -23.81 1.72 7.13
N LEU A 449 -24.07 2.98 6.82
CA LEU A 449 -24.59 3.44 5.54
C LEU A 449 -23.55 4.36 4.91
N TYR A 450 -23.03 3.98 3.75
CA TYR A 450 -22.02 4.72 3.02
C TYR A 450 -22.67 5.56 1.92
N PRO A 451 -22.48 6.89 1.91
CA PRO A 451 -23.01 7.74 0.82
C PRO A 451 -22.32 7.46 -0.52
N PHE A 452 -21.11 6.85 -0.48
CA PHE A 452 -20.36 6.47 -1.67
C PHE A 452 -19.97 4.99 -1.59
N ALA A 453 -20.13 4.25 -2.70
CA ALA A 453 -19.74 2.84 -2.78
C ALA A 453 -18.22 2.66 -2.63
N GLU A 454 -17.47 3.57 -3.27
CA GLU A 454 -16.01 3.56 -3.27
C GLU A 454 -15.45 4.64 -2.33
N PRO A 455 -14.27 4.39 -1.71
CA PRO A 455 -13.58 5.41 -0.94
C PRO A 455 -13.16 6.57 -1.85
N ARG A 456 -13.20 7.80 -1.34
CA ARG A 456 -12.71 8.99 -2.03
C ARG A 456 -11.36 9.40 -1.50
N SER A 457 -10.50 9.87 -2.37
CA SER A 457 -9.24 10.50 -1.95
C SER A 457 -9.55 11.83 -1.28
N ALA A 458 -9.11 12.00 -0.05
CA ALA A 458 -9.24 13.27 0.68
C ALA A 458 -7.94 14.09 0.62
N LEU A 459 -6.84 13.40 0.54
CA LEU A 459 -5.50 13.87 0.27
C LEU A 459 -4.94 12.76 -0.59
N GLU A 460 -4.14 13.02 -1.60
CA GLU A 460 -3.64 11.95 -2.48
C GLU A 460 -2.92 10.79 -1.76
N ILE A 461 -2.64 10.97 -0.49
CA ILE A 461 -2.01 9.99 0.40
C ILE A 461 -3.00 9.24 1.30
N SER A 462 -4.31 9.52 1.22
CA SER A 462 -5.32 8.86 2.05
C SER A 462 -6.63 8.67 1.31
N LEU A 463 -7.23 7.48 1.49
CA LEU A 463 -8.58 7.18 1.04
C LEU A 463 -9.55 7.38 2.20
N VAL A 464 -10.66 8.05 1.94
CA VAL A 464 -11.68 8.36 2.94
C VAL A 464 -13.02 7.78 2.51
N LYS A 465 -13.62 6.96 3.36
CA LYS A 465 -14.95 6.40 3.17
C LYS A 465 -15.86 6.81 4.31
N PRO A 466 -16.54 7.97 4.21
CA PRO A 466 -17.44 8.43 5.24
C PRO A 466 -18.69 7.54 5.31
N TYR A 467 -19.29 7.44 6.50
CA TYR A 467 -20.52 6.72 6.71
C TYR A 467 -21.35 7.31 7.84
N VAL A 468 -22.65 7.03 7.82
CA VAL A 468 -23.56 7.21 8.97
C VAL A 468 -23.77 5.84 9.57
N TYR A 469 -23.80 5.73 10.89
CA TYR A 469 -24.02 4.46 11.54
C TYR A 469 -25.11 4.52 12.61
N GLY A 470 -25.76 3.40 12.82
CA GLY A 470 -26.61 3.10 13.95
C GLY A 470 -26.18 1.80 14.60
N SER A 471 -26.01 1.79 15.92
CA SER A 471 -25.74 0.57 16.65
C SER A 471 -26.75 0.35 17.77
N ILE A 472 -27.05 -0.92 18.02
CA ILE A 472 -27.94 -1.35 19.09
C ILE A 472 -27.19 -2.39 19.91
N ALA A 473 -27.23 -2.25 21.22
CA ALA A 473 -26.72 -3.27 22.13
C ALA A 473 -27.77 -3.62 23.18
N LEU A 474 -27.95 -4.92 23.39
CA LEU A 474 -28.86 -5.50 24.38
C LEU A 474 -28.05 -6.16 25.47
N ASP A 475 -28.09 -5.61 26.67
CA ASP A 475 -27.47 -6.16 27.88
C ASP A 475 -28.48 -6.94 28.68
N THR A 476 -28.28 -8.26 28.84
CA THR A 476 -29.18 -9.13 29.61
C THR A 476 -28.40 -9.86 30.68
N PRO A 477 -28.66 -9.54 32.01
CA PRO A 477 -28.17 -10.38 33.09
C PRO A 477 -28.85 -11.75 33.04
N LEU A 478 -28.06 -12.84 33.16
CA LEU A 478 -28.59 -14.21 33.07
C LEU A 478 -29.40 -14.63 34.28
N ASP A 479 -29.29 -13.90 35.40
CA ASP A 479 -29.97 -14.17 36.67
C ASP A 479 -31.32 -13.47 36.83
N SER A 480 -31.60 -12.42 36.03
CA SER A 480 -32.78 -11.59 36.23
C SER A 480 -33.66 -11.34 35.01
N PHE A 481 -33.22 -11.76 33.80
CA PHE A 481 -33.91 -11.51 32.51
C PHE A 481 -34.31 -10.04 32.25
N ASN A 482 -33.78 -9.10 33.03
CA ASN A 482 -34.01 -7.67 32.82
C ASN A 482 -33.03 -7.15 31.73
N ALA A 483 -33.51 -7.07 30.52
CA ALA A 483 -32.74 -6.59 29.38
C ALA A 483 -32.66 -5.06 29.36
N HIS A 484 -31.47 -4.52 29.21
CA HIS A 484 -31.23 -3.10 29.00
C HIS A 484 -30.82 -2.84 27.58
N LEU A 485 -31.62 -2.06 26.87
CA LEU A 485 -31.34 -1.64 25.49
C LEU A 485 -30.52 -0.35 25.52
N SER A 486 -29.42 -0.33 24.82
CA SER A 486 -28.66 0.88 24.48
C SER A 486 -28.57 1.07 22.99
N SER A 487 -28.59 2.30 22.53
CA SER A 487 -28.46 2.64 21.13
C SER A 487 -27.47 3.78 20.95
N GLU A 488 -26.83 3.80 19.78
CA GLU A 488 -25.91 4.86 19.39
C GLU A 488 -26.17 5.19 17.93
N VAL A 489 -26.17 6.47 17.61
CA VAL A 489 -26.25 6.96 16.23
C VAL A 489 -25.16 8.01 16.02
N GLY A 490 -24.54 8.00 14.87
CA GLY A 490 -23.46 8.95 14.61
C GLY A 490 -22.95 8.91 13.18
N VAL A 491 -21.87 9.62 13.00
CA VAL A 491 -21.11 9.67 11.75
C VAL A 491 -19.72 9.13 11.98
N GLY A 492 -19.15 8.52 10.97
CA GLY A 492 -17.79 8.01 11.02
C GLY A 492 -17.13 8.08 9.66
N SER A 493 -15.87 7.75 9.64
CA SER A 493 -15.10 7.59 8.41
C SER A 493 -14.09 6.47 8.57
N GLU A 494 -14.02 5.65 7.56
CA GLU A 494 -12.90 4.74 7.37
C GLU A 494 -11.85 5.48 6.55
N LEU A 495 -10.65 5.59 7.08
CA LEU A 495 -9.52 6.27 6.49
C LEU A 495 -8.47 5.22 6.16
N THR A 496 -7.89 5.30 4.98
CA THR A 496 -6.69 4.52 4.66
C THR A 496 -5.56 5.50 4.45
N LEU A 497 -4.73 5.67 5.45
CA LEU A 497 -3.60 6.59 5.39
C LEU A 497 -2.48 5.98 4.55
N PHE A 498 -1.95 6.75 3.60
CA PHE A 498 -0.89 6.32 2.66
C PHE A 498 -1.25 5.05 1.86
N GLY A 499 -2.54 4.81 1.62
CA GLY A 499 -3.01 3.60 0.96
C GLY A 499 -2.86 2.30 1.77
N LEU A 500 -2.46 2.37 3.08
CA LEU A 500 -1.89 1.23 3.79
C LEU A 500 -2.38 1.10 5.24
N TYR A 501 -2.64 2.22 5.91
CA TYR A 501 -3.02 2.21 7.33
C TYR A 501 -4.52 2.46 7.48
N PRO A 502 -5.34 1.42 7.72
CA PRO A 502 -6.74 1.62 8.00
C PRO A 502 -6.94 2.24 9.38
N VAL A 503 -7.63 3.36 9.42
CA VAL A 503 -8.04 4.08 10.62
C VAL A 503 -9.53 4.32 10.55
N GLU A 504 -10.27 3.98 11.59
CA GLU A 504 -11.69 4.27 11.70
C GLU A 504 -11.92 5.35 12.74
N VAL A 505 -12.61 6.42 12.37
CA VAL A 505 -12.99 7.51 13.26
C VAL A 505 -14.51 7.56 13.34
N ARG A 506 -15.06 7.61 14.55
CA ARG A 506 -16.51 7.74 14.81
C ARG A 506 -16.81 8.83 15.83
N VAL A 507 -17.88 9.54 15.60
CA VAL A 507 -18.50 10.47 16.55
C VAL A 507 -19.99 10.15 16.62
N GLY A 508 -20.50 9.84 17.78
CA GLY A 508 -21.88 9.44 17.93
C GLY A 508 -22.51 9.92 19.23
N TYR A 509 -23.81 9.81 19.26
CA TYR A 509 -24.65 10.11 20.40
C TYR A 509 -25.25 8.82 20.93
N ARG A 510 -24.88 8.47 22.17
CA ARG A 510 -25.26 7.20 22.80
C ARG A 510 -26.35 7.42 23.85
N ASN A 511 -27.41 6.63 23.74
CA ASN A 511 -28.46 6.51 24.75
C ASN A 511 -28.31 5.17 25.47
N LYS A 512 -28.19 5.21 26.80
CA LYS A 512 -28.06 4.03 27.68
C LYS A 512 -29.38 3.56 28.31
N GLY A 513 -30.52 3.96 27.77
CA GLY A 513 -31.83 3.45 28.20
C GLY A 513 -32.40 4.08 29.50
N THR A 514 -31.62 4.83 30.21
CA THR A 514 -32.04 5.72 31.32
C THR A 514 -31.51 7.08 30.98
N SER A 515 -32.21 8.15 31.23
CA SER A 515 -32.00 9.56 30.87
C SER A 515 -30.56 10.12 30.66
N ASN A 516 -29.56 9.27 30.62
CA ASN A 516 -28.14 9.61 30.40
C ASN A 516 -27.73 9.39 28.94
N THR A 517 -27.76 10.45 28.22
CA THR A 517 -27.21 10.52 26.84
C THR A 517 -25.80 11.10 26.90
N THR A 518 -24.86 10.50 26.19
CA THR A 518 -23.45 10.91 26.15
C THR A 518 -22.92 10.92 24.75
N TRP A 519 -22.02 11.84 24.47
CA TRP A 519 -21.23 11.79 23.23
C TRP A 519 -20.22 10.64 23.32
N ALA A 520 -20.07 9.90 22.22
CA ALA A 520 -19.10 8.83 22.08
C ALA A 520 -18.14 9.19 20.93
N PHE A 521 -16.86 9.08 21.22
CA PHE A 521 -15.80 9.26 20.22
C PHE A 521 -15.02 7.95 20.12
N MET A 522 -14.68 7.55 18.92
CA MET A 522 -13.82 6.39 18.66
C MET A 522 -12.83 6.71 17.55
N ILE A 523 -11.56 6.41 17.80
CA ILE A 523 -10.56 6.26 16.75
C ILE A 523 -9.98 4.86 16.92
N LYS A 524 -10.06 4.07 15.86
CA LYS A 524 -9.52 2.72 15.82
C LYS A 524 -8.54 2.61 14.68
N GLY A 525 -7.26 2.43 14.99
CA GLY A 525 -6.26 2.07 14.00
C GLY A 525 -6.25 0.57 13.78
N GLY A 526 -6.12 0.13 12.54
CA GLY A 526 -5.80 -1.25 12.23
C GLY A 526 -4.39 -1.54 12.74
N SER A 527 -4.26 -2.50 13.64
CA SER A 527 -2.95 -3.07 13.99
C SER A 527 -2.79 -4.33 13.16
N PHE A 528 -1.77 -4.35 12.35
CA PHE A 528 -1.30 -5.55 11.68
C PHE A 528 -0.53 -6.45 12.62
#